data_68aac8d9642c9ad5d188ccdad743d425
#
_entry.id   68aac8d9642c9ad5d188ccdad743d425
#
_cell.length_a   1.000
_cell.length_b   1.000
_cell.length_c   1.000
_cell.angle_alpha   90.00
_cell.angle_beta   90.00
_cell.angle_gamma   90.00
#
_symmetry.space_group_name_H-M   'P 1'
#
loop_
_entity.id
_entity.type
_entity.pdbx_description
1 polymer ?
#
loop_
_entity_poly.entity_id
_entity_poly.type
_entity_poly.pdbx_seq_one_letter_code
_entity_poly.pdbx_strand_id
1 'polypeptide(L)'
;MKIFKVTIDDDEQLGMNAISLVEFPAVEVDFLAFSKEQKMNFTQFDEEKREITGVVCLADTPILRKNDQFGIHCILFDKDTIKKMMLRYFKNGLGNQVNIEHQGEMIEGLTMIESYIKDSNRNVSPIEFQDVTDGSWIATFKVENDEVWNAIKEDHKLRGFSLQGWFGYGDEVKLSEVEDYDTWIDNLYK
;
A
#
# COMPACT_ATOMS: atom_id res chain seq x y z
N MET A 1 -6.84 15.38 15.06
CA MET A 1 -7.27 14.17 14.36
C MET A 1 -6.64 12.99 15.05
N LYS A 2 -7.33 11.86 15.21
CA LYS A 2 -6.76 10.66 15.86
C LYS A 2 -5.96 9.86 14.86
N ILE A 3 -4.85 9.26 15.31
CA ILE A 3 -4.02 8.34 14.52
C ILE A 3 -3.90 7.04 15.31
N PHE A 4 -4.23 5.91 14.69
CA PHE A 4 -4.13 4.59 15.32
C PHE A 4 -3.09 3.74 14.63
N LYS A 5 -2.26 3.04 15.39
CA LYS A 5 -1.44 1.97 14.82
C LYS A 5 -2.33 0.83 14.35
N VAL A 6 -2.02 0.30 13.18
CA VAL A 6 -2.64 -0.93 12.72
C VAL A 6 -2.05 -2.11 13.46
N THR A 7 -2.89 -3.04 13.88
CA THR A 7 -2.48 -4.31 14.45
C THR A 7 -2.93 -5.48 13.59
N ILE A 8 -2.08 -6.49 13.53
CA ILE A 8 -2.41 -7.81 13.01
C ILE A 8 -2.12 -8.79 14.15
N ASP A 9 -3.17 -9.37 14.69
CA ASP A 9 -3.02 -10.39 15.72
C ASP A 9 -2.55 -11.70 15.11
N ASP A 10 -2.04 -12.62 15.95
CA ASP A 10 -1.69 -13.98 15.52
C ASP A 10 -2.93 -14.81 15.15
N ASP A 11 -4.12 -14.28 15.39
CA ASP A 11 -5.39 -14.86 14.94
C ASP A 11 -5.49 -14.76 13.40
N GLU A 12 -5.76 -15.88 12.75
CA GLU A 12 -5.78 -16.01 11.28
C GLU A 12 -6.82 -15.10 10.58
N GLN A 13 -7.70 -14.46 11.36
CA GLN A 13 -8.76 -13.58 10.85
C GLN A 13 -8.29 -12.17 10.49
N LEU A 14 -7.18 -11.69 11.08
CA LEU A 14 -6.64 -10.37 10.77
C LEU A 14 -5.42 -10.47 9.86
N GLY A 15 -5.34 -9.59 8.89
CA GLY A 15 -4.23 -9.47 7.96
C GLY A 15 -4.68 -9.32 6.52
N MET A 16 -3.70 -9.32 5.62
CA MET A 16 -3.95 -9.21 4.18
C MET A 16 -4.48 -10.51 3.59
N ASN A 17 -5.39 -10.35 2.64
CA ASN A 17 -5.88 -11.45 1.79
C ASN A 17 -5.61 -11.21 0.30
N ALA A 18 -5.36 -9.98 -0.13
CA ALA A 18 -5.00 -9.64 -1.51
C ALA A 18 -4.23 -8.32 -1.59
N ILE A 19 -3.63 -8.09 -2.76
CA ILE A 19 -3.20 -6.77 -3.21
C ILE A 19 -4.17 -6.34 -4.31
N SER A 20 -4.64 -5.10 -4.28
CA SER A 20 -5.51 -4.54 -5.31
C SER A 20 -4.74 -3.60 -6.21
N LEU A 21 -5.02 -3.64 -7.50
CA LEU A 21 -4.66 -2.58 -8.43
C LEU A 21 -5.74 -1.52 -8.40
N VAL A 22 -5.38 -0.27 -8.18
CA VAL A 22 -6.33 0.81 -7.95
C VAL A 22 -5.98 2.07 -8.73
N GLU A 23 -7.00 2.88 -9.05
CA GLU A 23 -6.80 4.21 -9.64
C GLU A 23 -6.22 5.18 -8.61
N PHE A 24 -6.67 5.10 -7.36
CA PHE A 24 -6.24 5.96 -6.25
C PHE A 24 -5.64 5.12 -5.11
N PRO A 25 -4.33 4.83 -5.15
CA PRO A 25 -3.67 4.08 -4.08
C PRO A 25 -3.82 4.76 -2.71
N ALA A 26 -4.01 3.95 -1.66
CA ALA A 26 -4.25 4.39 -0.28
C ALA A 26 -5.59 5.12 -0.04
N VAL A 27 -6.52 5.05 -0.97
CA VAL A 27 -7.84 5.65 -0.87
C VAL A 27 -8.90 4.56 -0.90
N GLU A 28 -9.45 4.17 0.23
CA GLU A 28 -10.67 3.38 0.31
C GLU A 28 -11.85 4.26 0.73
N VAL A 29 -12.87 4.24 -0.13
CA VAL A 29 -14.30 4.58 0.06
C VAL A 29 -14.66 5.87 0.81
N ASP A 30 -15.49 6.65 0.16
CA ASP A 30 -16.15 7.90 0.61
C ASP A 30 -15.20 9.08 0.91
N PHE A 31 -14.81 9.82 -0.13
CA PHE A 31 -13.64 10.65 -0.10
C PHE A 31 -13.82 12.10 -0.30
N LEU A 32 -13.20 12.77 0.57
CA LEU A 32 -12.54 14.06 0.33
C LEU A 32 -11.16 13.77 -0.30
N ALA A 33 -10.99 14.11 -1.56
CA ALA A 33 -9.70 14.02 -2.26
C ALA A 33 -8.74 15.06 -1.68
N PHE A 34 -7.97 14.68 -0.68
CA PHE A 34 -7.06 15.58 0.03
C PHE A 34 -5.61 15.11 0.08
N SER A 35 -5.11 14.39 -0.87
CA SER A 35 -3.67 14.28 -0.97
C SER A 35 -3.22 14.26 -2.41
N LYS A 36 -2.60 15.35 -2.82
CA LYS A 36 -1.67 15.32 -3.93
C LYS A 36 -0.51 14.39 -3.53
N GLU A 37 -0.40 13.30 -4.29
CA GLU A 37 0.84 12.57 -4.47
C GLU A 37 1.59 12.06 -3.23
N GLN A 38 0.97 11.23 -2.41
CA GLN A 38 1.78 10.18 -1.79
C GLN A 38 2.26 9.26 -2.92
N LYS A 39 3.57 9.01 -3.02
CA LYS A 39 4.17 8.16 -4.07
C LYS A 39 3.75 6.68 -3.93
N MET A 40 2.45 6.41 -4.00
CA MET A 40 1.90 5.05 -4.07
C MET A 40 1.56 4.64 -5.50
N ASN A 41 1.77 5.53 -6.47
CA ASN A 41 1.68 5.18 -7.88
C ASN A 41 2.82 4.24 -8.28
N PHE A 42 2.63 3.50 -9.36
CA PHE A 42 3.71 2.73 -9.95
C PHE A 42 4.87 3.65 -10.27
N THR A 43 6.03 3.37 -9.70
CA THR A 43 7.23 4.21 -9.85
C THR A 43 8.09 3.73 -11.01
N GLN A 44 8.06 2.42 -11.29
CA GLN A 44 8.69 1.82 -12.45
C GLN A 44 7.66 1.10 -13.32
N PHE A 45 7.83 1.25 -14.62
CA PHE A 45 6.98 0.69 -15.65
C PHE A 45 7.87 0.23 -16.82
N ASP A 46 8.07 -1.07 -16.94
CA ASP A 46 8.83 -1.67 -18.03
C ASP A 46 7.87 -2.22 -19.09
N GLU A 47 7.72 -1.48 -20.19
CA GLU A 47 6.80 -1.85 -21.28
C GLU A 47 7.21 -3.12 -22.00
N GLU A 48 8.50 -3.33 -22.21
CA GLU A 48 9.00 -4.51 -22.94
C GLU A 48 8.78 -5.78 -22.13
N LYS A 49 9.00 -5.68 -20.82
CA LYS A 49 8.81 -6.80 -19.91
C LYS A 49 7.38 -6.90 -19.38
N ARG A 50 6.56 -5.87 -19.53
CA ARG A 50 5.24 -5.77 -18.90
C ARG A 50 5.32 -5.97 -17.38
N GLU A 51 6.20 -5.21 -16.75
CA GLU A 51 6.45 -5.22 -15.33
C GLU A 51 6.10 -3.86 -14.72
N ILE A 52 5.44 -3.90 -13.57
CA ILE A 52 5.07 -2.72 -12.79
C ILE A 52 5.64 -2.84 -11.39
N THR A 53 6.31 -1.79 -10.92
CA THR A 53 6.88 -1.73 -9.57
C THR A 53 6.29 -0.56 -8.81
N GLY A 54 5.90 -0.79 -7.57
CA GLY A 54 5.32 0.25 -6.72
C GLY A 54 5.36 -0.10 -5.24
N VAL A 55 4.96 0.88 -4.44
CA VAL A 55 4.81 0.71 -2.99
C VAL A 55 3.49 0.00 -2.71
N VAL A 56 3.55 -1.10 -1.98
CA VAL A 56 2.39 -1.86 -1.50
C VAL A 56 1.88 -1.28 -0.17
N CYS A 57 2.82 -0.90 0.72
CA CYS A 57 2.50 -0.28 2.00
C CYS A 57 3.61 0.66 2.44
N LEU A 58 3.26 1.90 2.78
CA LEU A 58 4.18 2.88 3.36
C LEU A 58 4.32 2.67 4.87
N ALA A 59 5.57 2.66 5.34
CA ALA A 59 5.87 2.62 6.77
C ALA A 59 5.70 3.99 7.41
N ASP A 60 5.20 3.99 8.64
CA ASP A 60 5.13 5.15 9.53
C ASP A 60 4.46 6.40 8.90
N THR A 61 3.67 6.19 7.87
CA THR A 61 2.96 7.25 7.13
C THR A 61 1.47 7.20 7.46
N PRO A 62 0.87 8.29 7.97
CA PRO A 62 -0.56 8.33 8.26
C PRO A 62 -1.40 8.20 7.00
N ILE A 63 -2.39 7.33 7.03
CA ILE A 63 -3.34 7.11 5.95
C ILE A 63 -4.73 7.50 6.44
N LEU A 64 -5.38 8.44 5.75
CA LEU A 64 -6.70 8.92 6.12
C LEU A 64 -7.76 7.82 5.93
N ARG A 65 -8.65 7.70 6.90
CA ARG A 65 -9.78 6.74 6.90
C ARG A 65 -11.02 7.39 7.51
N LYS A 66 -12.17 6.81 7.19
CA LYS A 66 -13.44 7.18 7.80
C LYS A 66 -14.21 5.90 8.13
N ASN A 67 -14.72 5.82 9.33
CA ASN A 67 -15.67 4.78 9.74
C ASN A 67 -16.67 5.32 10.75
N ASP A 68 -17.70 4.53 11.09
CA ASP A 68 -18.75 4.93 12.01
C ASP A 68 -18.27 5.05 13.47
N GLN A 69 -17.22 4.31 13.84
CA GLN A 69 -16.71 4.26 15.20
C GLN A 69 -15.86 5.48 15.57
N PHE A 70 -15.00 5.94 14.65
CA PHE A 70 -14.02 7.00 14.93
C PHE A 70 -14.24 8.26 14.08
N GLY A 71 -15.19 8.23 13.13
CA GLY A 71 -15.33 9.29 12.15
C GLY A 71 -14.11 9.37 11.21
N ILE A 72 -13.68 10.59 10.88
CA ILE A 72 -12.45 10.84 10.12
C ILE A 72 -11.25 10.66 11.06
N HIS A 73 -10.35 9.77 10.74
CA HIS A 73 -9.15 9.43 11.50
C HIS A 73 -8.04 8.98 10.57
N CYS A 74 -6.84 8.76 11.12
CA CYS A 74 -5.75 8.14 10.38
C CYS A 74 -5.40 6.77 10.95
N ILE A 75 -4.90 5.90 10.08
CA ILE A 75 -4.22 4.67 10.47
C ILE A 75 -2.75 4.76 10.05
N LEU A 76 -1.90 4.02 10.73
CA LEU A 76 -0.47 3.98 10.49
C LEU A 76 0.04 2.54 10.61
N PHE A 77 0.77 2.10 9.60
CA PHE A 77 1.45 0.82 9.61
C PHE A 77 2.90 1.02 10.03
N ASP A 78 3.30 0.50 11.17
CA ASP A 78 4.71 0.53 11.56
C ASP A 78 5.51 -0.57 10.82
N LYS A 79 6.84 -0.42 10.83
CA LYS A 79 7.78 -1.31 10.12
C LYS A 79 7.64 -2.78 10.50
N ASP A 80 7.39 -3.05 11.77
CA ASP A 80 7.24 -4.42 12.28
C ASP A 80 5.92 -5.04 11.81
N THR A 81 4.84 -4.26 11.83
CA THR A 81 3.54 -4.67 11.32
C THR A 81 3.61 -4.98 9.83
N ILE A 82 4.25 -4.13 9.03
CA ILE A 82 4.44 -4.37 7.59
C ILE A 82 5.22 -5.66 7.35
N LYS A 83 6.31 -5.86 8.08
CA LYS A 83 7.12 -7.08 7.96
C LYS A 83 6.34 -8.34 8.33
N LYS A 84 5.52 -8.29 9.37
CA LYS A 84 4.62 -9.39 9.75
C LYS A 84 3.57 -9.66 8.68
N MET A 85 2.95 -8.61 8.11
CA MET A 85 1.99 -8.73 7.03
C MET A 85 2.60 -9.41 5.81
N MET A 86 3.76 -8.94 5.33
CA MET A 86 4.45 -9.51 4.20
C MET A 86 4.79 -11.00 4.44
N LEU A 87 5.32 -11.33 5.63
CA LEU A 87 5.63 -12.72 5.98
C LEU A 87 4.39 -13.62 5.94
N ARG A 88 3.27 -13.16 6.50
CA ARG A 88 2.00 -13.90 6.50
C ARG A 88 1.44 -14.06 5.09
N TYR A 89 1.50 -13.00 4.29
CA TYR A 89 1.08 -13.01 2.89
C TYR A 89 1.77 -14.12 2.09
N PHE A 90 3.10 -14.25 2.23
CA PHE A 90 3.84 -15.32 1.58
C PHE A 90 3.60 -16.70 2.18
N LYS A 91 3.50 -16.82 3.51
CA LYS A 91 3.18 -18.10 4.16
C LYS A 91 1.83 -18.67 3.69
N ASN A 92 0.88 -17.81 3.41
CA ASN A 92 -0.45 -18.17 2.94
C ASN A 92 -0.52 -18.37 1.41
N GLY A 93 0.58 -18.23 0.68
CA GLY A 93 0.63 -18.44 -0.76
C GLY A 93 -0.14 -17.38 -1.57
N LEU A 94 -0.25 -16.14 -1.06
CA LEU A 94 -1.10 -15.09 -1.64
C LEU A 94 -0.41 -14.27 -2.74
N GLY A 95 0.83 -14.60 -3.14
CA GLY A 95 1.63 -13.81 -4.07
C GLY A 95 0.97 -13.51 -5.43
N ASN A 96 -0.02 -14.28 -5.83
CA ASN A 96 -0.79 -14.08 -7.06
C ASN A 96 -2.26 -13.69 -6.79
N GLN A 97 -2.60 -13.37 -5.54
CA GLN A 97 -3.94 -12.94 -5.17
C GLN A 97 -4.06 -11.43 -5.41
N VAL A 98 -4.46 -11.07 -6.62
CA VAL A 98 -4.62 -9.68 -7.07
C VAL A 98 -6.04 -9.47 -7.57
N ASN A 99 -6.65 -8.34 -7.22
CA ASN A 99 -7.93 -7.90 -7.78
C ASN A 99 -7.86 -6.43 -8.23
N ILE A 100 -8.96 -5.91 -8.78
CA ILE A 100 -9.09 -4.49 -9.15
C ILE A 100 -10.06 -3.82 -8.19
N GLU A 101 -9.69 -2.63 -7.71
CA GLU A 101 -10.54 -1.73 -6.91
C GLU A 101 -11.19 -2.42 -5.72
N HIS A 102 -10.47 -3.35 -5.06
CA HIS A 102 -11.01 -4.13 -3.94
C HIS A 102 -12.30 -4.89 -4.25
N GLN A 103 -12.58 -5.14 -5.53
CA GLN A 103 -13.81 -5.83 -5.96
C GLN A 103 -13.54 -7.31 -6.23
N GLY A 104 -14.15 -8.13 -5.42
CA GLY A 104 -14.54 -9.53 -5.55
C GLY A 104 -13.53 -10.51 -6.14
N GLU A 105 -13.46 -10.66 -7.42
CA GLU A 105 -12.76 -11.77 -8.08
C GLU A 105 -11.27 -11.50 -8.25
N MET A 106 -10.45 -12.52 -7.96
CA MET A 106 -9.02 -12.48 -8.23
C MET A 106 -8.77 -12.58 -9.73
N ILE A 107 -7.82 -11.80 -10.21
CA ILE A 107 -7.49 -11.71 -11.63
C ILE A 107 -6.33 -12.65 -11.93
N GLU A 108 -6.48 -13.43 -12.99
CA GLU A 108 -5.40 -14.27 -13.52
C GLU A 108 -4.44 -13.44 -14.38
N GLY A 109 -3.19 -13.92 -14.49
CA GLY A 109 -2.17 -13.31 -15.33
C GLY A 109 -1.43 -12.14 -14.64
N LEU A 110 -1.46 -12.09 -13.29
CA LEU A 110 -0.60 -11.22 -12.50
C LEU A 110 0.23 -12.07 -11.55
N THR A 111 1.55 -11.94 -11.64
CA THR A 111 2.48 -12.69 -10.81
C THR A 111 3.45 -11.75 -10.11
N MET A 112 3.52 -11.82 -8.80
CA MET A 112 4.55 -11.10 -8.05
C MET A 112 5.90 -11.76 -8.28
N ILE A 113 6.82 -11.02 -8.90
CA ILE A 113 8.17 -11.50 -9.25
C ILE A 113 9.25 -10.94 -8.34
N GLU A 114 9.00 -9.79 -7.70
CA GLU A 114 9.89 -9.23 -6.71
C GLU A 114 9.08 -8.70 -5.52
N SER A 115 9.65 -8.82 -4.32
CA SER A 115 9.04 -8.30 -3.10
C SER A 115 10.11 -8.07 -2.05
N TYR A 116 10.18 -6.85 -1.51
CA TYR A 116 11.17 -6.51 -0.49
C TYR A 116 10.69 -5.40 0.43
N ILE A 117 11.29 -5.34 1.61
CA ILE A 117 11.19 -4.21 2.54
C ILE A 117 12.35 -3.27 2.25
N LYS A 118 12.04 -1.99 1.97
CA LYS A 118 13.07 -0.97 1.80
C LYS A 118 13.89 -0.83 3.08
N ASP A 119 15.21 -0.86 2.93
CA ASP A 119 16.16 -0.77 4.03
C ASP A 119 17.48 -0.15 3.54
N SER A 120 17.65 1.13 3.76
CA SER A 120 18.82 1.89 3.31
C SER A 120 20.11 1.40 3.97
N ASN A 121 20.04 0.90 5.21
CA ASN A 121 21.21 0.38 5.92
C ASN A 121 21.73 -0.94 5.32
N ARG A 122 20.85 -1.69 4.65
CA ARG A 122 21.20 -2.94 3.95
C ARG A 122 21.45 -2.75 2.46
N ASN A 123 21.45 -1.51 1.96
CA ASN A 123 21.48 -1.17 0.53
C ASN A 123 20.31 -1.77 -0.28
N VAL A 124 19.15 -1.98 0.36
CA VAL A 124 17.89 -2.34 -0.29
C VAL A 124 17.06 -1.07 -0.48
N SER A 125 17.55 -0.18 -1.31
CA SER A 125 16.97 1.14 -1.55
C SER A 125 17.21 1.54 -3.01
N PRO A 126 16.40 1.04 -3.96
CA PRO A 126 16.49 1.45 -5.35
C PRO A 126 16.35 2.98 -5.50
N ILE A 127 16.98 3.54 -6.51
CA ILE A 127 17.05 4.99 -6.71
C ILE A 127 15.67 5.62 -6.87
N GLU A 128 14.73 4.90 -7.45
CA GLU A 128 13.36 5.32 -7.70
C GLU A 128 12.54 5.44 -6.41
N PHE A 129 12.98 4.78 -5.34
CA PHE A 129 12.31 4.75 -4.04
C PHE A 129 13.12 5.41 -2.92
N GLN A 130 14.08 6.26 -3.24
CA GLN A 130 14.92 6.93 -2.22
C GLN A 130 14.11 7.75 -1.23
N ASP A 131 13.05 8.41 -1.70
CA ASP A 131 12.17 9.24 -0.86
C ASP A 131 11.11 8.43 -0.08
N VAL A 132 11.03 7.11 -0.30
CA VAL A 132 10.12 6.24 0.44
C VAL A 132 10.73 5.90 1.79
N THR A 133 9.95 5.92 2.85
CA THR A 133 10.40 5.61 4.22
C THR A 133 10.94 4.17 4.31
N ASP A 134 12.07 3.97 4.99
CA ASP A 134 12.60 2.65 5.30
C ASP A 134 11.58 1.83 6.10
N GLY A 135 11.45 0.56 5.80
CA GLY A 135 10.43 -0.32 6.36
C GLY A 135 9.19 -0.46 5.48
N SER A 136 9.06 0.37 4.44
CA SER A 136 7.97 0.24 3.46
C SER A 136 8.13 -1.02 2.61
N TRP A 137 6.99 -1.60 2.23
CA TRP A 137 6.94 -2.77 1.37
C TRP A 137 6.78 -2.37 -0.09
N ILE A 138 7.70 -2.84 -0.93
CA ILE A 138 7.73 -2.60 -2.37
C ILE A 138 7.62 -3.95 -3.08
N ALA A 139 6.87 -3.99 -4.19
CA ALA A 139 6.73 -5.20 -5.00
C ALA A 139 6.74 -4.88 -6.49
N THR A 140 7.17 -5.87 -7.29
CA THR A 140 7.09 -5.88 -8.74
C THR A 140 6.18 -7.00 -9.19
N PHE A 141 5.26 -6.67 -10.09
CA PHE A 141 4.37 -7.65 -10.72
C PHE A 141 4.64 -7.72 -12.23
N LYS A 142 4.72 -8.94 -12.73
CA LYS A 142 4.56 -9.27 -14.15
C LYS A 142 3.08 -9.25 -14.49
N VAL A 143 2.70 -8.54 -15.55
CA VAL A 143 1.32 -8.42 -16.01
C VAL A 143 1.18 -9.13 -17.36
N GLU A 144 0.66 -10.33 -17.36
CA GLU A 144 0.41 -11.13 -18.57
C GLU A 144 -1.01 -10.90 -19.11
N ASN A 145 -1.92 -10.40 -18.28
CA ASN A 145 -3.29 -10.06 -18.63
C ASN A 145 -3.33 -8.79 -19.50
N ASP A 146 -3.82 -8.91 -20.73
CA ASP A 146 -3.85 -7.80 -21.71
C ASP A 146 -4.82 -6.68 -21.31
N GLU A 147 -5.96 -7.01 -20.71
CA GLU A 147 -6.95 -6.02 -20.29
C GLU A 147 -6.40 -5.16 -19.15
N VAL A 148 -5.78 -5.81 -18.16
CA VAL A 148 -5.11 -5.11 -17.05
C VAL A 148 -3.96 -4.26 -17.54
N TRP A 149 -3.14 -4.81 -18.47
CA TRP A 149 -2.02 -4.07 -19.04
C TRP A 149 -2.47 -2.80 -19.74
N ASN A 150 -3.52 -2.87 -20.57
CA ASN A 150 -4.08 -1.72 -21.26
C ASN A 150 -4.68 -0.70 -20.29
N ALA A 151 -5.35 -1.15 -19.21
CA ALA A 151 -5.88 -0.26 -18.18
C ALA A 151 -4.77 0.51 -17.44
N ILE A 152 -3.59 -0.09 -17.28
CA ILE A 152 -2.42 0.58 -16.69
C ILE A 152 -1.79 1.55 -17.70
N LYS A 153 -1.49 1.07 -18.91
CA LYS A 153 -0.66 1.78 -19.89
C LYS A 153 -1.43 2.88 -20.63
N GLU A 154 -2.59 2.55 -21.17
CA GLU A 154 -3.31 3.44 -22.10
C GLU A 154 -4.33 4.31 -21.38
N ASP A 155 -5.11 3.71 -20.50
CA ASP A 155 -6.19 4.41 -19.82
C ASP A 155 -5.73 5.16 -18.55
N HIS A 156 -4.56 4.82 -18.01
CA HIS A 156 -4.06 5.30 -16.71
C HIS A 156 -5.09 5.14 -15.57
N LYS A 157 -5.97 4.15 -15.69
CA LYS A 157 -7.03 3.87 -14.71
C LYS A 157 -6.51 3.13 -13.50
N LEU A 158 -5.44 2.35 -13.68
CA LEU A 158 -4.79 1.62 -12.59
C LEU A 158 -3.40 2.20 -12.40
N ARG A 159 -3.15 2.83 -11.24
CA ARG A 159 -1.95 3.64 -11.00
C ARG A 159 -1.05 3.11 -9.91
N GLY A 160 -1.55 2.27 -9.03
CA GLY A 160 -0.77 1.78 -7.91
C GLY A 160 -1.39 0.58 -7.22
N PHE A 161 -0.74 0.19 -6.12
CA PHE A 161 -1.18 -0.91 -5.28
C PHE A 161 -1.93 -0.40 -4.06
N SER A 162 -2.87 -1.20 -3.56
CA SER A 162 -3.53 -1.01 -2.28
C SER A 162 -3.67 -2.34 -1.55
N LEU A 163 -3.60 -2.29 -0.22
CA LEU A 163 -3.78 -3.47 0.62
C LEU A 163 -5.25 -3.82 0.76
N GLN A 164 -5.59 -5.09 0.60
CA GLN A 164 -6.90 -5.62 0.96
C GLN A 164 -6.76 -6.59 2.12
N GLY A 165 -7.56 -6.38 3.16
CA GLY A 165 -7.54 -7.25 4.34
C GLY A 165 -8.34 -6.67 5.51
N TRP A 166 -8.31 -7.41 6.61
CA TRP A 166 -8.91 -7.01 7.88
C TRP A 166 -7.81 -6.65 8.87
N PHE A 167 -7.92 -5.48 9.47
CA PHE A 167 -6.91 -4.93 10.36
C PHE A 167 -7.54 -4.47 11.68
N GLY A 168 -6.83 -4.70 12.78
CA GLY A 168 -7.22 -4.19 14.07
C GLY A 168 -6.71 -2.77 14.31
N TYR A 169 -7.36 -2.05 15.20
CA TYR A 169 -6.91 -0.75 15.71
C TYR A 169 -6.16 -0.97 17.03
N GLY A 170 -4.89 -0.63 17.06
CA GLY A 170 -4.06 -0.64 18.24
C GLY A 170 -4.04 0.71 18.97
N ASP A 171 -2.90 1.02 19.57
CA ASP A 171 -2.75 2.24 20.36
C ASP A 171 -2.89 3.52 19.53
N GLU A 172 -3.48 4.55 20.14
CA GLU A 172 -3.52 5.90 19.58
C GLU A 172 -2.11 6.51 19.62
N VAL A 173 -1.61 6.94 18.47
CA VAL A 173 -0.29 7.57 18.33
C VAL A 173 -0.42 9.07 18.55
N LYS A 174 0.48 9.64 19.34
CA LYS A 174 0.57 11.10 19.47
C LYS A 174 1.17 11.71 18.22
N LEU A 175 0.63 12.85 17.80
CA LEU A 175 1.10 13.60 16.63
C LEU A 175 2.60 13.88 16.67
N SER A 176 3.16 14.12 17.85
CA SER A 176 4.60 14.36 18.05
C SER A 176 5.48 13.11 17.82
N GLU A 177 4.90 11.95 17.64
CA GLU A 177 5.59 10.66 17.40
C GLU A 177 5.59 10.28 15.92
N VAL A 178 4.93 11.06 15.06
CA VAL A 178 4.87 10.84 13.61
C VAL A 178 5.95 11.69 12.95
N GLU A 179 6.93 11.05 12.32
CA GLU A 179 7.94 11.76 11.52
C GLU A 179 7.25 12.53 10.37
N ASP A 180 7.71 13.76 10.13
CA ASP A 180 7.20 14.65 9.06
C ASP A 180 5.70 14.97 9.09
N TYR A 181 5.06 14.86 10.28
CA TYR A 181 3.63 15.15 10.43
C TYR A 181 3.23 16.55 9.91
N ASP A 182 4.03 17.57 10.18
CA ASP A 182 3.74 18.93 9.73
C ASP A 182 3.77 19.04 8.20
N THR A 183 4.71 18.37 7.54
CA THR A 183 4.76 18.26 6.08
C THR A 183 3.56 17.51 5.53
N TRP A 184 3.16 16.44 6.19
CA TRP A 184 1.99 15.65 5.79
C TRP A 184 0.68 16.45 5.95
N ILE A 185 0.49 17.15 7.08
CA ILE A 185 -0.66 18.03 7.30
C ILE A 185 -0.72 19.14 6.26
N ASP A 186 0.39 19.79 5.97
CA ASP A 186 0.45 20.85 4.96
C ASP A 186 0.03 20.36 3.58
N ASN A 187 0.30 19.09 3.25
CA ASN A 187 -0.11 18.47 2.00
C ASN A 187 -1.59 18.07 1.97
N LEU A 188 -2.24 17.86 3.15
CA LEU A 188 -3.67 17.58 3.23
C LEU A 188 -4.55 18.79 2.89
N TYR A 189 -4.03 20.02 3.09
CA TYR A 189 -4.79 21.26 2.93
C TYR A 189 -4.42 22.09 1.69
N LYS A 190 -3.55 21.55 0.83
CA LYS A 190 -3.18 22.15 -0.48
C LYS A 190 -3.91 21.46 -1.63
#